data_f4c81c6d787cd06b2465a895c7586fe2
#
_entry.id   f4c81c6d787cd06b2465a895c7586fe2
#
_cell.length_a   1.000
_cell.length_b   1.000
_cell.length_c   1.000
_cell.angle_alpha   90.00
_cell.angle_beta   90.00
_cell.angle_gamma   90.00
#
_symmetry.space_group_name_H-M   'P 1'
#
loop_
_entity.id
_entity.type
_entity.pdbx_description
1 polymer ?
#
loop_
_entity_poly.entity_id
_entity_poly.type
_entity_poly.pdbx_seq_one_letter_code
_entity_poly.pdbx_strand_id
1 'polypeptide(L)'
;MDKRNLVIIGANEFQAPLILKARELGYICHVFAWQSGDIGERLADYFYPISIVETDRILDICRRLNPVGVVSIGSDLAAITVNYIAEKLGLTGNGMASAVTATNKHLMRRAFDAAGLPSCKSRLLSSPQEALALKLRFPVIVKPTDRSGSRGIFRVDESSQLSAAVDEAMSVSFEKKALVEEYAPGREYSIEYISWQGEHHFLACTEKFTTGAPLFVETGHIQPPLHMSGETLTRIQLLVPRVLDCLGVRFGASHTELKIDETGSIRLIECGARMGGDCIGSDLVYVSSGTDFVRACCLLYTSRSPRDVE
;
A
#
# COMPACT_ATOMS: atom_id res chain seq x y z
N MET A 1 -14.72 30.48 8.19
CA MET A 1 -13.48 29.70 8.34
C MET A 1 -12.65 29.90 7.08
N ASP A 2 -11.39 30.26 7.21
CA ASP A 2 -10.51 30.33 6.05
C ASP A 2 -10.39 28.93 5.44
N LYS A 3 -10.72 28.81 4.16
CA LYS A 3 -10.60 27.54 3.44
C LYS A 3 -9.13 27.13 3.35
N ARG A 4 -8.80 25.93 3.80
CA ARG A 4 -7.43 25.41 3.82
C ARG A 4 -7.16 24.54 2.59
N ASN A 5 -6.03 24.72 1.92
CA ASN A 5 -5.62 23.95 0.76
C ASN A 5 -5.19 22.56 1.19
N LEU A 6 -5.76 21.52 0.56
CA LEU A 6 -5.34 20.13 0.70
C LEU A 6 -4.88 19.61 -0.66
N VAL A 7 -3.68 19.05 -0.71
CA VAL A 7 -3.13 18.44 -1.92
C VAL A 7 -3.46 16.96 -1.93
N ILE A 8 -4.02 16.48 -3.04
CA ILE A 8 -4.39 15.08 -3.25
C ILE A 8 -3.61 14.55 -4.46
N ILE A 9 -2.95 13.41 -4.29
CA ILE A 9 -2.15 12.77 -5.33
C ILE A 9 -2.91 11.57 -5.89
N GLY A 10 -3.32 11.68 -7.17
CA GLY A 10 -4.16 10.73 -7.88
C GLY A 10 -5.59 11.21 -8.08
N ALA A 11 -6.24 10.76 -9.16
CA ALA A 11 -7.58 11.21 -9.57
C ALA A 11 -8.54 10.07 -10.00
N ASN A 12 -8.09 8.80 -9.96
CA ASN A 12 -8.91 7.67 -10.37
C ASN A 12 -10.09 7.44 -9.40
N GLU A 13 -10.95 6.46 -9.69
CA GLU A 13 -12.12 6.13 -8.88
C GLU A 13 -11.78 5.83 -7.42
N PHE A 14 -10.61 5.25 -7.13
CA PHE A 14 -10.19 4.96 -5.75
C PHE A 14 -9.83 6.22 -4.96
N GLN A 15 -9.55 7.35 -5.62
CA GLN A 15 -9.32 8.64 -4.96
C GLN A 15 -10.60 9.46 -4.77
N ALA A 16 -11.68 9.12 -5.47
CA ALA A 16 -12.94 9.88 -5.41
C ALA A 16 -13.51 10.00 -3.97
N PRO A 17 -13.54 8.94 -3.14
CA PRO A 17 -14.00 9.03 -1.76
C PRO A 17 -13.20 10.04 -0.93
N LEU A 18 -11.87 10.10 -1.14
CA LEU A 18 -11.00 11.06 -0.46
C LEU A 18 -11.30 12.51 -0.87
N ILE A 19 -11.45 12.77 -2.16
CA ILE A 19 -11.75 14.13 -2.67
C ILE A 19 -13.10 14.60 -2.14
N LEU A 20 -14.12 13.75 -2.19
CA LEU A 20 -15.47 14.07 -1.68
C LEU A 20 -15.43 14.34 -0.19
N LYS A 21 -14.76 13.51 0.60
CA LYS A 21 -14.65 13.66 2.06
C LYS A 21 -13.86 14.93 2.42
N ALA A 22 -12.79 15.23 1.71
CA ALA A 22 -12.01 16.44 1.94
C ALA A 22 -12.85 17.72 1.69
N ARG A 23 -13.67 17.73 0.64
CA ARG A 23 -14.61 18.83 0.35
C ARG A 23 -15.70 18.94 1.40
N GLU A 24 -16.26 17.82 1.87
CA GLU A 24 -17.23 17.77 2.98
C GLU A 24 -16.65 18.40 4.26
N LEU A 25 -15.36 18.16 4.53
CA LEU A 25 -14.62 18.73 5.65
C LEU A 25 -14.21 20.21 5.44
N GLY A 26 -14.56 20.81 4.30
CA GLY A 26 -14.34 22.22 4.00
C GLY A 26 -12.95 22.55 3.44
N TYR A 27 -12.17 21.57 3.00
CA TYR A 27 -10.90 21.82 2.31
C TYR A 27 -11.10 22.25 0.87
N ILE A 28 -10.13 23.00 0.34
CA ILE A 28 -9.97 23.24 -1.10
C ILE A 28 -9.06 22.13 -1.63
N CYS A 29 -9.59 21.30 -2.54
CA CYS A 29 -8.91 20.12 -3.06
C CYS A 29 -8.10 20.47 -4.32
N HIS A 30 -6.76 20.42 -4.21
CA HIS A 30 -5.81 20.54 -5.30
C HIS A 30 -5.35 19.14 -5.72
N VAL A 31 -5.86 18.63 -6.84
CA VAL A 31 -5.65 17.25 -7.29
C VAL A 31 -4.62 17.21 -8.40
N PHE A 32 -3.61 16.34 -8.25
CA PHE A 32 -2.55 16.11 -9.22
C PHE A 32 -2.63 14.68 -9.75
N ALA A 33 -2.75 14.55 -11.07
CA ALA A 33 -2.75 13.26 -11.74
C ALA A 33 -2.44 13.41 -13.22
N TRP A 34 -2.12 12.29 -13.86
CA TRP A 34 -2.15 12.23 -15.32
C TRP A 34 -3.57 12.51 -15.81
N GLN A 35 -3.70 13.33 -16.85
CA GLN A 35 -4.99 13.62 -17.45
C GLN A 35 -5.49 12.41 -18.26
N SER A 36 -6.50 11.73 -17.75
CA SER A 36 -7.08 10.50 -18.29
C SER A 36 -8.61 10.55 -18.44
N GLY A 37 -9.24 11.64 -17.97
CA GLY A 37 -10.69 11.76 -17.89
C GLY A 37 -11.29 11.10 -16.65
N ASP A 38 -10.46 10.78 -15.66
CA ASP A 38 -10.86 10.18 -14.40
C ASP A 38 -11.85 11.06 -13.61
N ILE A 39 -12.67 10.42 -12.79
CA ILE A 39 -13.70 11.11 -12.02
C ILE A 39 -13.13 12.19 -11.09
N GLY A 40 -11.95 11.96 -10.51
CA GLY A 40 -11.29 12.91 -9.62
C GLY A 40 -10.92 14.23 -10.27
N GLU A 41 -10.72 14.26 -11.60
CA GLU A 41 -10.49 15.49 -12.34
C GLU A 41 -11.69 16.46 -12.23
N ARG A 42 -12.90 15.91 -12.25
CA ARG A 42 -14.15 16.69 -12.17
C ARG A 42 -14.56 17.00 -10.72
N LEU A 43 -14.10 16.20 -9.76
CA LEU A 43 -14.40 16.39 -8.34
C LEU A 43 -13.46 17.40 -7.68
N ALA A 44 -12.30 17.67 -8.26
CA ALA A 44 -11.30 18.61 -7.76
C ALA A 44 -11.83 20.05 -7.79
N ASP A 45 -11.45 20.88 -6.81
CA ASP A 45 -11.62 22.34 -6.92
C ASP A 45 -10.59 22.91 -7.91
N TYR A 46 -9.37 22.34 -7.90
CA TYR A 46 -8.30 22.63 -8.86
C TYR A 46 -7.64 21.34 -9.31
N PHE A 47 -7.67 21.06 -10.59
CA PHE A 47 -6.99 19.92 -11.20
C PHE A 47 -5.70 20.35 -11.90
N TYR A 48 -4.62 19.60 -11.67
CA TYR A 48 -3.31 19.81 -12.28
C TYR A 48 -2.93 18.57 -13.09
N PRO A 49 -2.85 18.67 -14.43
CA PRO A 49 -2.50 17.55 -15.31
C PRO A 49 -1.00 17.27 -15.26
N ILE A 50 -0.52 16.82 -14.09
CA ILE A 50 0.88 16.51 -13.81
C ILE A 50 0.92 15.09 -13.27
N SER A 51 1.74 14.24 -13.90
CA SER A 51 1.89 12.85 -13.46
C SER A 51 2.32 12.77 -11.99
N ILE A 52 1.72 11.82 -11.26
CA ILE A 52 1.99 11.63 -9.82
C ILE A 52 3.45 11.31 -9.52
N VAL A 53 4.28 10.94 -10.49
CA VAL A 53 5.71 10.67 -10.35
C VAL A 53 6.60 11.89 -10.64
N GLU A 54 6.03 13.00 -11.11
CA GLU A 54 6.74 14.27 -11.34
C GLU A 54 6.85 15.08 -10.03
N THR A 55 7.49 14.47 -9.02
CA THR A 55 7.49 14.94 -7.63
C THR A 55 7.98 16.36 -7.45
N ASP A 56 9.07 16.76 -8.15
CA ASP A 56 9.63 18.11 -8.03
C ASP A 56 8.71 19.17 -8.62
N ARG A 57 8.07 18.87 -9.75
CA ARG A 57 7.11 19.77 -10.38
C ARG A 57 5.87 19.98 -9.52
N ILE A 58 5.39 18.92 -8.87
CA ILE A 58 4.29 19.01 -7.90
C ILE A 58 4.72 19.81 -6.69
N LEU A 59 5.93 19.56 -6.13
CA LEU A 59 6.48 20.27 -4.98
C LEU A 59 6.56 21.79 -5.22
N ASP A 60 6.98 22.23 -6.42
CA ASP A 60 7.09 23.65 -6.74
C ASP A 60 5.73 24.37 -6.72
N ILE A 61 4.66 23.65 -7.10
CA ILE A 61 3.30 24.17 -6.98
C ILE A 61 2.86 24.18 -5.51
N CYS A 62 3.12 23.09 -4.76
CA CYS A 62 2.79 22.98 -3.36
C CYS A 62 3.41 24.08 -2.50
N ARG A 63 4.65 24.49 -2.80
CA ARG A 63 5.31 25.63 -2.11
C ARG A 63 4.51 26.93 -2.20
N ARG A 64 3.85 27.17 -3.35
CA ARG A 64 3.00 28.37 -3.57
C ARG A 64 1.62 28.20 -2.96
N LEU A 65 1.07 26.99 -2.95
CA LEU A 65 -0.23 26.69 -2.37
C LEU A 65 -0.22 26.72 -0.83
N ASN A 66 0.94 26.48 -0.22
CA ASN A 66 1.10 26.33 1.23
C ASN A 66 0.02 25.41 1.83
N PRO A 67 -0.06 24.12 1.40
CA PRO A 67 -1.12 23.22 1.82
C PRO A 67 -0.99 22.85 3.29
N VAL A 68 -2.12 22.52 3.93
CA VAL A 68 -2.14 22.01 5.29
C VAL A 68 -1.80 20.51 5.37
N GLY A 69 -1.84 19.81 4.25
CA GLY A 69 -1.50 18.39 4.13
C GLY A 69 -1.40 17.95 2.68
N VAL A 70 -0.76 16.80 2.51
CA VAL A 70 -0.68 16.07 1.23
C VAL A 70 -1.13 14.64 1.50
N VAL A 71 -2.05 14.10 0.71
CA VAL A 71 -2.68 12.82 0.98
C VAL A 71 -2.99 12.06 -0.29
N SER A 72 -3.06 10.74 -0.19
CA SER A 72 -3.58 9.81 -1.21
C SER A 72 -4.07 8.54 -0.53
N ILE A 73 -4.99 7.82 -1.16
CA ILE A 73 -5.46 6.51 -0.72
C ILE A 73 -5.33 5.50 -1.87
N GLY A 74 -5.13 4.21 -1.54
CA GLY A 74 -5.18 3.11 -2.51
C GLY A 74 -4.09 3.10 -3.59
N SER A 75 -2.97 3.83 -3.42
CA SER A 75 -1.90 3.88 -4.42
C SER A 75 -0.50 3.94 -3.81
N ASP A 76 0.31 2.91 -4.08
CA ASP A 76 1.69 2.83 -3.59
C ASP A 76 2.60 3.87 -4.25
N LEU A 77 2.44 4.12 -5.56
CA LEU A 77 3.21 5.15 -6.26
C LEU A 77 2.89 6.56 -5.72
N ALA A 78 1.62 6.83 -5.45
CA ALA A 78 1.22 8.12 -4.88
C ALA A 78 1.78 8.30 -3.45
N ALA A 79 1.90 7.23 -2.66
CA ALA A 79 2.47 7.27 -1.31
C ALA A 79 3.91 7.80 -1.31
N ILE A 80 4.72 7.48 -2.33
CA ILE A 80 6.07 8.03 -2.50
C ILE A 80 6.00 9.55 -2.64
N THR A 81 5.15 10.05 -3.53
CA THR A 81 5.01 11.48 -3.80
C THR A 81 4.43 12.24 -2.60
N VAL A 82 3.45 11.65 -1.91
CA VAL A 82 2.89 12.22 -0.66
C VAL A 82 4.00 12.42 0.36
N ASN A 83 4.80 11.38 0.64
CA ASN A 83 5.85 11.46 1.66
C ASN A 83 7.02 12.36 1.24
N TYR A 84 7.37 12.39 -0.06
CA TYR A 84 8.39 13.31 -0.58
C TYR A 84 7.98 14.78 -0.34
N ILE A 85 6.76 15.15 -0.71
CA ILE A 85 6.27 16.52 -0.55
C ILE A 85 6.10 16.86 0.93
N ALA A 86 5.55 15.93 1.73
CA ALA A 86 5.38 16.13 3.17
C ALA A 86 6.72 16.39 3.86
N GLU A 87 7.76 15.60 3.55
CA GLU A 87 9.12 15.78 4.11
C GLU A 87 9.72 17.14 3.72
N LYS A 88 9.59 17.55 2.44
CA LYS A 88 10.12 18.82 1.95
C LYS A 88 9.41 20.06 2.51
N LEU A 89 8.14 19.94 2.91
CA LEU A 89 7.33 21.05 3.43
C LEU A 89 7.12 20.98 4.95
N GLY A 90 7.69 19.99 5.65
CA GLY A 90 7.51 19.82 7.09
C GLY A 90 6.06 19.47 7.47
N LEU A 91 5.35 18.77 6.60
CA LEU A 91 3.98 18.30 6.82
C LEU A 91 3.98 16.90 7.44
N THR A 92 2.81 16.46 7.92
CA THR A 92 2.63 15.11 8.46
C THR A 92 2.86 14.05 7.37
N GLY A 93 3.73 13.08 7.66
CA GLY A 93 4.08 11.97 6.76
C GLY A 93 5.13 11.05 7.39
N ASN A 94 5.43 9.94 6.73
CA ASN A 94 6.37 8.91 7.22
C ASN A 94 7.83 9.14 6.80
N GLY A 95 8.10 10.11 5.93
CA GLY A 95 9.41 10.35 5.33
C GLY A 95 9.77 9.34 4.22
N MET A 96 10.78 9.70 3.43
CA MET A 96 11.13 8.95 2.21
C MET A 96 11.69 7.55 2.50
N ALA A 97 12.43 7.37 3.59
CA ALA A 97 12.98 6.04 3.93
C ALA A 97 11.86 5.01 4.14
N SER A 98 10.82 5.37 4.89
CA SER A 98 9.63 4.53 5.11
C SER A 98 8.86 4.30 3.81
N ALA A 99 8.59 5.36 3.04
CA ALA A 99 7.85 5.27 1.78
C ALA A 99 8.52 4.30 0.79
N VAL A 100 9.84 4.40 0.61
CA VAL A 100 10.61 3.51 -0.28
C VAL A 100 10.61 2.07 0.26
N THR A 101 10.80 1.86 1.56
CA THR A 101 10.82 0.51 2.15
C THR A 101 9.46 -0.17 2.05
N ALA A 102 8.36 0.58 2.22
CA ALA A 102 7.00 0.07 2.14
C ALA A 102 6.49 -0.14 0.69
N THR A 103 7.20 0.35 -0.32
CA THR A 103 6.80 0.17 -1.74
C THR A 103 7.72 -0.77 -2.50
N ASN A 104 8.98 -0.91 -2.09
CA ASN A 104 9.93 -1.83 -2.74
C ASN A 104 9.92 -3.18 -2.02
N LYS A 105 9.44 -4.22 -2.71
CA LYS A 105 9.26 -5.56 -2.13
C LYS A 105 10.57 -6.19 -1.63
N HIS A 106 11.71 -5.90 -2.26
CA HIS A 106 13.01 -6.40 -1.79
C HIS A 106 13.41 -5.73 -0.47
N LEU A 107 13.31 -4.40 -0.39
CA LEU A 107 13.63 -3.66 0.85
C LEU A 107 12.68 -4.07 1.98
N MET A 108 11.41 -4.24 1.68
CA MET A 108 10.40 -4.73 2.62
C MET A 108 10.77 -6.12 3.17
N ARG A 109 11.16 -7.08 2.32
CA ARG A 109 11.62 -8.41 2.77
C ARG A 109 12.83 -8.32 3.68
N ARG A 110 13.80 -7.47 3.33
CA ARG A 110 14.97 -7.25 4.18
C ARG A 110 14.61 -6.67 5.55
N ALA A 111 13.65 -5.74 5.60
CA ALA A 111 13.16 -5.18 6.86
C ALA A 111 12.46 -6.26 7.71
N PHE A 112 11.61 -7.09 7.10
CA PHE A 112 10.95 -8.21 7.79
C PHE A 112 11.95 -9.23 8.33
N ASP A 113 12.95 -9.62 7.54
CA ASP A 113 13.99 -10.58 7.94
C ASP A 113 14.82 -10.02 9.11
N ALA A 114 15.22 -8.75 9.04
CA ALA A 114 15.99 -8.08 10.10
C ALA A 114 15.20 -7.97 11.42
N ALA A 115 13.87 -7.84 11.34
CA ALA A 115 12.97 -7.79 12.50
C ALA A 115 12.53 -9.19 13.00
N GLY A 116 12.97 -10.28 12.35
CA GLY A 116 12.57 -11.64 12.69
C GLY A 116 11.07 -11.90 12.50
N LEU A 117 10.46 -11.26 11.49
CA LEU A 117 9.04 -11.41 11.19
C LEU A 117 8.79 -12.60 10.26
N PRO A 118 7.61 -13.26 10.33
CA PRO A 118 7.29 -14.44 9.54
C PRO A 118 7.03 -14.07 8.07
N SER A 119 8.08 -14.00 7.25
CA SER A 119 8.08 -13.61 5.86
C SER A 119 8.56 -14.76 4.97
N CYS A 120 8.21 -14.72 3.67
CA CYS A 120 8.76 -15.64 2.67
C CYS A 120 10.22 -15.34 2.42
N LYS A 121 11.06 -16.39 2.36
CA LYS A 121 12.45 -16.21 1.92
C LYS A 121 12.48 -15.78 0.47
N SER A 122 13.34 -14.85 0.17
CA SER A 122 13.40 -14.22 -1.15
C SER A 122 14.83 -14.09 -1.69
N ARG A 123 14.93 -13.95 -3.02
CA ARG A 123 16.17 -13.63 -3.74
C ARG A 123 15.88 -12.54 -4.76
N LEU A 124 16.67 -11.47 -4.71
CA LEU A 124 16.66 -10.42 -5.71
C LEU A 124 17.47 -10.87 -6.92
N LEU A 125 16.91 -10.68 -8.13
CA LEU A 125 17.58 -10.94 -9.39
C LEU A 125 17.63 -9.67 -10.24
N SER A 126 18.77 -9.47 -10.87
CA SER A 126 19.03 -8.36 -11.79
C SER A 126 19.17 -8.85 -13.25
N SER A 127 19.13 -10.15 -13.46
CA SER A 127 19.09 -10.77 -14.79
C SER A 127 18.40 -12.13 -14.76
N PRO A 128 17.78 -12.56 -15.89
CA PRO A 128 17.19 -13.90 -15.99
C PRO A 128 18.22 -15.04 -15.85
N GLN A 129 19.49 -14.78 -16.19
CA GLN A 129 20.58 -15.76 -16.09
C GLN A 129 20.90 -16.12 -14.64
N GLU A 130 20.76 -15.20 -13.70
CA GLU A 130 20.94 -15.46 -12.28
C GLU A 130 19.98 -16.54 -11.75
N ALA A 131 18.80 -16.67 -12.38
CA ALA A 131 17.81 -17.68 -12.02
C ALA A 131 18.36 -19.12 -12.18
N LEU A 132 19.22 -19.36 -13.16
CA LEU A 132 19.78 -20.68 -13.47
C LEU A 132 20.70 -21.23 -12.36
N ALA A 133 21.28 -20.33 -11.54
CA ALA A 133 22.15 -20.71 -10.43
C ALA A 133 21.39 -20.98 -9.12
N LEU A 134 20.10 -20.71 -9.06
CA LEU A 134 19.31 -20.85 -7.84
C LEU A 134 18.92 -22.31 -7.57
N LYS A 135 19.20 -22.76 -6.34
CA LYS A 135 18.68 -24.02 -5.82
C LYS A 135 17.40 -23.74 -5.01
N LEU A 136 16.25 -23.93 -5.62
CA LEU A 136 14.94 -23.61 -5.05
C LEU A 136 14.11 -24.86 -4.79
N ARG A 137 13.20 -24.76 -3.83
CA ARG A 137 12.07 -25.70 -3.66
C ARG A 137 10.86 -25.09 -4.36
N PHE A 138 10.33 -25.77 -5.35
CA PHE A 138 9.13 -25.34 -6.07
C PHE A 138 7.85 -25.81 -5.35
N PRO A 139 6.71 -25.10 -5.52
CA PRO A 139 6.57 -23.89 -6.32
C PRO A 139 7.21 -22.65 -5.67
N VAL A 140 7.54 -21.64 -6.51
CA VAL A 140 7.97 -20.31 -6.08
C VAL A 140 7.11 -19.23 -6.71
N ILE A 141 7.18 -18.01 -6.15
CA ILE A 141 6.58 -16.81 -6.77
C ILE A 141 7.70 -15.96 -7.35
N VAL A 142 7.50 -15.50 -8.58
CA VAL A 142 8.33 -14.49 -9.25
C VAL A 142 7.50 -13.23 -9.40
N LYS A 143 8.04 -12.07 -9.02
CA LYS A 143 7.34 -10.78 -9.11
C LYS A 143 8.31 -9.61 -9.26
N PRO A 144 7.88 -8.48 -9.87
CA PRO A 144 8.68 -7.26 -9.89
C PRO A 144 8.84 -6.68 -8.48
N THR A 145 9.93 -5.91 -8.26
CA THR A 145 10.20 -5.29 -6.96
C THR A 145 9.28 -4.12 -6.62
N ASP A 146 8.67 -3.48 -7.63
CA ASP A 146 8.12 -2.12 -7.56
C ASP A 146 6.76 -1.96 -8.27
N ARG A 147 5.98 -3.04 -8.38
CA ARG A 147 4.63 -3.01 -8.96
C ARG A 147 3.58 -3.47 -7.96
N SER A 148 2.37 -2.95 -8.12
CA SER A 148 1.16 -3.30 -7.37
C SER A 148 0.06 -3.85 -8.30
N GLY A 149 -1.03 -4.38 -7.72
CA GLY A 149 -2.17 -4.90 -8.46
C GLY A 149 -1.85 -6.16 -9.26
N SER A 150 -1.15 -7.11 -8.67
CA SER A 150 -0.78 -8.43 -9.23
C SER A 150 -0.06 -8.41 -10.59
N ARG A 151 0.45 -7.25 -11.04
CA ARG A 151 1.12 -7.10 -12.33
C ARG A 151 2.50 -7.78 -12.33
N GLY A 152 2.68 -8.73 -13.24
CA GLY A 152 3.96 -9.44 -13.41
C GLY A 152 4.25 -10.42 -12.29
N ILE A 153 3.22 -10.96 -11.63
CA ILE A 153 3.34 -12.02 -10.62
C ILE A 153 3.11 -13.37 -11.29
N PHE A 154 4.06 -14.28 -11.09
CA PHE A 154 4.01 -15.64 -11.66
C PHE A 154 4.25 -16.68 -10.58
N ARG A 155 3.41 -17.70 -10.54
CA ARG A 155 3.72 -18.94 -9.86
C ARG A 155 4.51 -19.83 -10.82
N VAL A 156 5.64 -20.30 -10.35
CA VAL A 156 6.55 -21.16 -11.10
C VAL A 156 6.62 -22.49 -10.39
N ASP A 157 6.21 -23.56 -11.06
CA ASP A 157 6.11 -24.90 -10.49
C ASP A 157 7.36 -25.75 -10.77
N GLU A 158 8.20 -25.35 -11.74
CA GLU A 158 9.44 -26.06 -12.11
C GLU A 158 10.54 -25.14 -12.63
N SER A 159 11.79 -25.59 -12.52
CA SER A 159 12.96 -24.77 -12.86
C SER A 159 13.06 -24.32 -14.31
N SER A 160 12.48 -25.10 -15.23
CA SER A 160 12.46 -24.79 -16.67
C SER A 160 11.71 -23.49 -16.99
N GLN A 161 10.74 -23.10 -16.17
CA GLN A 161 9.92 -21.90 -16.36
C GLN A 161 10.54 -20.65 -15.71
N LEU A 162 11.52 -20.82 -14.81
CA LEU A 162 11.97 -19.75 -13.90
C LEU A 162 12.57 -18.56 -14.65
N SER A 163 13.47 -18.83 -15.61
CA SER A 163 14.16 -17.75 -16.34
C SER A 163 13.20 -16.88 -17.15
N ALA A 164 12.20 -17.49 -17.79
CA ALA A 164 11.19 -16.75 -18.54
C ALA A 164 10.31 -15.89 -17.63
N ALA A 165 9.87 -16.44 -16.49
CA ALA A 165 9.09 -15.68 -15.49
C ALA A 165 9.87 -14.50 -14.93
N VAL A 166 11.17 -14.63 -14.69
CA VAL A 166 12.05 -13.55 -14.23
C VAL A 166 12.15 -12.47 -15.28
N ASP A 167 12.37 -12.81 -16.55
CA ASP A 167 12.46 -11.85 -17.66
C ASP A 167 11.16 -11.04 -17.78
N GLU A 168 10.02 -11.71 -17.72
CA GLU A 168 8.72 -11.05 -17.81
C GLU A 168 8.44 -10.15 -16.61
N ALA A 169 8.72 -10.59 -15.37
CA ALA A 169 8.61 -9.74 -14.19
C ALA A 169 9.51 -8.51 -14.26
N MET A 170 10.75 -8.67 -14.74
CA MET A 170 11.68 -7.56 -14.96
C MET A 170 11.20 -6.60 -16.04
N SER A 171 10.55 -7.09 -17.09
CA SER A 171 10.05 -6.26 -18.20
C SER A 171 9.09 -5.17 -17.72
N VAL A 172 8.24 -5.50 -16.74
CA VAL A 172 7.24 -4.58 -16.16
C VAL A 172 7.76 -3.77 -14.97
N SER A 173 8.89 -4.17 -14.35
CA SER A 173 9.52 -3.44 -13.24
C SER A 173 10.14 -2.13 -13.72
N PHE A 174 9.97 -1.05 -12.94
CA PHE A 174 10.66 0.23 -13.19
C PHE A 174 12.16 0.10 -12.96
N GLU A 175 12.57 -0.62 -11.91
CA GLU A 175 13.98 -0.88 -11.58
C GLU A 175 14.62 -1.98 -12.44
N LYS A 176 13.83 -2.65 -13.29
CA LYS A 176 14.26 -3.82 -14.07
C LYS A 176 14.85 -4.93 -13.21
N LYS A 177 14.18 -5.19 -12.06
CA LYS A 177 14.55 -6.23 -11.11
C LYS A 177 13.34 -7.11 -10.79
N ALA A 178 13.61 -8.37 -10.48
CA ALA A 178 12.62 -9.33 -10.04
C ALA A 178 12.99 -9.93 -8.68
N LEU A 179 11.97 -10.32 -7.94
CA LEU A 179 12.09 -11.06 -6.69
C LEU A 179 11.57 -12.48 -6.90
N VAL A 180 12.36 -13.47 -6.51
CA VAL A 180 11.93 -14.86 -6.44
C VAL A 180 11.70 -15.20 -4.98
N GLU A 181 10.52 -15.69 -4.62
CA GLU A 181 10.11 -15.96 -3.24
C GLU A 181 9.57 -17.38 -3.06
N GLU A 182 9.71 -17.92 -1.85
CA GLU A 182 8.98 -19.13 -1.43
C GLU A 182 7.47 -18.91 -1.63
N TYR A 183 6.79 -19.91 -2.17
CA TYR A 183 5.33 -19.88 -2.26
C TYR A 183 4.72 -20.02 -0.86
N ALA A 184 3.86 -19.09 -0.48
CA ALA A 184 3.07 -19.15 0.73
C ALA A 184 1.70 -19.79 0.42
N PRO A 185 1.41 -20.99 0.93
CA PRO A 185 0.09 -21.59 0.82
C PRO A 185 -0.91 -20.92 1.77
N GLY A 186 -2.19 -21.22 1.59
CA GLY A 186 -3.25 -20.84 2.50
C GLY A 186 -4.13 -19.70 2.00
N ARG A 187 -5.08 -19.30 2.87
CA ARG A 187 -6.03 -18.21 2.61
C ARG A 187 -5.33 -16.87 2.75
N GLU A 188 -5.75 -15.92 1.95
CA GLU A 188 -5.19 -14.58 1.93
C GLU A 188 -6.08 -13.61 2.70
N TYR A 189 -5.42 -12.76 3.50
CA TYR A 189 -6.09 -11.75 4.31
C TYR A 189 -5.37 -10.42 4.17
N SER A 190 -6.12 -9.32 4.30
CA SER A 190 -5.55 -7.99 4.48
C SER A 190 -6.02 -7.37 5.78
N ILE A 191 -5.16 -6.56 6.37
CA ILE A 191 -5.35 -5.96 7.68
C ILE A 191 -5.18 -4.46 7.55
N GLU A 192 -6.23 -3.72 7.90
CA GLU A 192 -6.22 -2.27 7.87
C GLU A 192 -5.89 -1.70 9.25
N TYR A 193 -4.94 -0.80 9.27
CA TYR A 193 -4.56 -0.02 10.45
C TYR A 193 -4.52 1.46 10.14
N ILE A 194 -4.70 2.28 11.17
CA ILE A 194 -4.35 3.70 11.15
C ILE A 194 -3.29 3.96 12.23
N SER A 195 -2.28 4.76 11.89
CA SER A 195 -1.15 5.04 12.76
C SER A 195 -1.05 6.54 13.05
N TRP A 196 -0.79 6.88 14.31
CA TRP A 196 -0.48 8.24 14.73
C TRP A 196 0.72 8.25 15.67
N GLN A 197 1.79 8.96 15.28
CA GLN A 197 3.05 9.07 16.03
C GLN A 197 3.70 7.73 16.41
N GLY A 198 3.40 6.65 15.67
CA GLY A 198 3.89 5.29 15.93
C GLY A 198 2.96 4.46 16.82
N GLU A 199 1.82 5.00 17.25
CA GLU A 199 0.74 4.20 17.82
C GLU A 199 -0.13 3.65 16.68
N HIS A 200 -0.37 2.34 16.70
CA HIS A 200 -1.04 1.62 15.62
C HIS A 200 -2.39 1.10 16.08
N HIS A 201 -3.47 1.53 15.44
CA HIS A 201 -4.84 1.16 15.78
C HIS A 201 -5.42 0.23 14.72
N PHE A 202 -5.80 -0.97 15.13
CA PHE A 202 -6.49 -1.95 14.28
C PHE A 202 -7.87 -1.43 13.88
N LEU A 203 -8.21 -1.55 12.60
CA LEU A 203 -9.53 -1.17 12.07
C LEU A 203 -10.32 -2.37 11.60
N ALA A 204 -9.73 -3.22 10.76
CA ALA A 204 -10.44 -4.33 10.15
C ALA A 204 -9.51 -5.43 9.64
N CYS A 205 -10.06 -6.62 9.49
CA CYS A 205 -9.46 -7.74 8.78
C CYS A 205 -10.40 -8.18 7.66
N THR A 206 -9.85 -8.37 6.47
CA THR A 206 -10.57 -8.77 5.26
C THR A 206 -10.05 -10.11 4.76
N GLU A 207 -10.92 -11.04 4.46
CA GLU A 207 -10.58 -12.26 3.70
C GLU A 207 -10.66 -11.94 2.20
N LYS A 208 -9.58 -12.26 1.47
CA LYS A 208 -9.42 -11.97 0.04
C LYS A 208 -9.59 -13.24 -0.77
N PHE A 209 -10.32 -13.14 -1.87
CA PHE A 209 -10.52 -14.21 -2.83
C PHE A 209 -9.86 -13.85 -4.15
N THR A 210 -9.10 -14.79 -4.71
CA THR A 210 -8.40 -14.60 -5.99
C THR A 210 -8.69 -15.76 -6.91
N THR A 211 -8.45 -15.57 -8.22
CA THR A 211 -8.49 -16.66 -9.21
C THR A 211 -7.44 -17.73 -8.94
N GLY A 212 -6.46 -17.47 -8.09
CA GLY A 212 -5.26 -18.29 -7.98
C GLY A 212 -4.35 -18.16 -9.21
N ALA A 213 -3.39 -19.11 -9.33
CA ALA A 213 -2.50 -19.14 -10.49
C ALA A 213 -3.29 -19.35 -11.79
N PRO A 214 -2.84 -18.80 -12.94
CA PRO A 214 -1.59 -18.05 -13.11
C PRO A 214 -1.70 -16.55 -12.81
N LEU A 215 -2.90 -15.98 -12.70
CA LEU A 215 -3.11 -14.52 -12.76
C LEU A 215 -3.25 -13.83 -11.40
N PHE A 216 -3.66 -14.56 -10.35
CA PHE A 216 -3.91 -14.03 -9.00
C PHE A 216 -4.79 -12.76 -8.98
N VAL A 217 -5.78 -12.68 -9.87
CA VAL A 217 -6.73 -11.57 -9.93
C VAL A 217 -7.67 -11.66 -8.73
N GLU A 218 -7.85 -10.57 -8.02
CA GLU A 218 -8.82 -10.48 -6.92
C GLU A 218 -10.24 -10.57 -7.46
N THR A 219 -11.05 -11.44 -6.85
CA THR A 219 -12.43 -11.75 -7.28
C THR A 219 -13.48 -11.37 -6.24
N GLY A 220 -13.06 -11.07 -5.01
CA GLY A 220 -13.97 -10.68 -3.95
C GLY A 220 -13.29 -10.50 -2.60
N HIS A 221 -13.98 -9.79 -1.72
CA HIS A 221 -13.56 -9.46 -0.36
C HIS A 221 -14.71 -9.71 0.62
N ILE A 222 -14.41 -10.27 1.78
CA ILE A 222 -15.38 -10.41 2.88
C ILE A 222 -14.76 -9.81 4.15
N GLN A 223 -15.48 -8.86 4.74
CA GLN A 223 -15.08 -8.17 5.96
C GLN A 223 -16.28 -8.05 6.92
N PRO A 224 -16.22 -8.59 8.16
CA PRO A 224 -15.09 -9.38 8.72
C PRO A 224 -14.92 -10.73 8.04
N PRO A 225 -13.73 -11.38 8.17
CA PRO A 225 -13.44 -12.65 7.51
C PRO A 225 -14.30 -13.80 8.08
N LEU A 226 -14.72 -14.72 7.21
CA LEU A 226 -15.53 -15.89 7.61
C LEU A 226 -14.66 -16.98 8.25
N HIS A 227 -13.41 -17.13 7.80
CA HIS A 227 -12.53 -18.23 8.18
C HIS A 227 -11.37 -17.78 9.08
N MET A 228 -11.69 -16.99 10.10
CA MET A 228 -10.71 -16.45 11.06
C MET A 228 -11.16 -16.74 12.49
N SER A 229 -10.32 -17.45 13.26
CA SER A 229 -10.55 -17.60 14.71
C SER A 229 -10.13 -16.34 15.46
N GLY A 230 -10.76 -16.09 16.62
CA GLY A 230 -10.37 -14.97 17.49
C GLY A 230 -8.92 -15.05 17.96
N GLU A 231 -8.40 -16.26 18.21
CA GLU A 231 -6.99 -16.47 18.56
C GLU A 231 -6.05 -16.06 17.44
N THR A 232 -6.36 -16.46 16.19
CA THR A 232 -5.58 -16.07 15.01
C THR A 232 -5.62 -14.58 14.79
N LEU A 233 -6.79 -13.94 14.92
CA LEU A 233 -6.92 -12.49 14.82
C LEU A 233 -6.07 -11.76 15.87
N THR A 234 -6.07 -12.25 17.13
CA THR A 234 -5.23 -11.69 18.19
C THR A 234 -3.73 -11.78 17.83
N ARG A 235 -3.29 -12.92 17.30
CA ARG A 235 -1.89 -13.08 16.82
C ARG A 235 -1.55 -12.09 15.72
N ILE A 236 -2.46 -11.84 14.79
CA ILE A 236 -2.29 -10.85 13.73
C ILE A 236 -2.21 -9.44 14.31
N GLN A 237 -3.08 -9.10 15.24
CA GLN A 237 -3.09 -7.79 15.91
C GLN A 237 -1.82 -7.50 16.70
N LEU A 238 -1.13 -8.54 17.20
CA LEU A 238 0.19 -8.41 17.82
C LEU A 238 1.33 -8.35 16.79
N LEU A 239 1.15 -8.95 15.62
CA LEU A 239 2.16 -9.02 14.57
C LEU A 239 2.24 -7.72 13.76
N VAL A 240 1.09 -7.19 13.30
CA VAL A 240 1.06 -6.06 12.36
C VAL A 240 1.70 -4.77 12.91
N PRO A 241 1.54 -4.38 14.18
CA PRO A 241 2.29 -3.25 14.73
C PRO A 241 3.81 -3.38 14.55
N ARG A 242 4.37 -4.56 14.76
CA ARG A 242 5.80 -4.82 14.53
C ARG A 242 6.20 -4.73 13.05
N VAL A 243 5.28 -5.06 12.14
CA VAL A 243 5.46 -4.85 10.69
C VAL A 243 5.54 -3.37 10.39
N LEU A 244 4.62 -2.58 10.93
CA LEU A 244 4.58 -1.12 10.73
C LEU A 244 5.82 -0.43 11.31
N ASP A 245 6.23 -0.80 12.52
CA ASP A 245 7.44 -0.30 13.17
C ASP A 245 8.69 -0.57 12.32
N CYS A 246 8.89 -1.80 11.82
CA CYS A 246 10.09 -2.15 11.06
C CYS A 246 10.14 -1.48 9.68
N LEU A 247 9.00 -1.06 9.13
CA LEU A 247 8.91 -0.26 7.91
C LEU A 247 9.00 1.25 8.19
N GLY A 248 9.04 1.67 9.45
CA GLY A 248 9.07 3.07 9.85
C GLY A 248 7.75 3.81 9.62
N VAL A 249 6.62 3.09 9.57
CA VAL A 249 5.29 3.69 9.45
C VAL A 249 4.89 4.27 10.80
N ARG A 250 4.71 5.57 10.87
CA ARG A 250 4.32 6.30 12.09
C ARG A 250 3.02 7.06 11.94
N PHE A 251 2.61 7.33 10.71
CA PHE A 251 1.44 8.15 10.39
C PHE A 251 0.65 7.54 9.24
N GLY A 252 -0.68 7.67 9.31
CA GLY A 252 -1.58 7.36 8.21
C GLY A 252 -2.09 5.93 8.17
N ALA A 253 -2.74 5.63 7.07
CA ALA A 253 -3.29 4.31 6.79
C ALA A 253 -2.19 3.30 6.44
N SER A 254 -2.47 2.03 6.73
CA SER A 254 -1.68 0.91 6.22
C SER A 254 -2.57 -0.27 5.86
N HIS A 255 -2.10 -1.05 4.89
CA HIS A 255 -2.73 -2.25 4.36
C HIS A 255 -1.70 -3.37 4.36
N THR A 256 -1.85 -4.34 5.26
CA THR A 256 -0.92 -5.47 5.41
C THR A 256 -1.54 -6.74 4.87
N GLU A 257 -0.91 -7.35 3.88
CA GLU A 257 -1.33 -8.62 3.29
C GLU A 257 -0.55 -9.78 3.90
N LEU A 258 -1.27 -10.86 4.23
CA LEU A 258 -0.69 -12.08 4.77
C LEU A 258 -1.46 -13.31 4.32
N LYS A 259 -0.80 -14.47 4.38
CA LYS A 259 -1.45 -15.76 4.18
C LYS A 259 -1.37 -16.61 5.43
N ILE A 260 -2.41 -17.42 5.63
CA ILE A 260 -2.51 -18.36 6.75
C ILE A 260 -2.79 -19.74 6.17
N ASP A 261 -1.89 -20.67 6.42
CA ASP A 261 -2.03 -22.05 5.97
C ASP A 261 -2.92 -22.87 6.93
N GLU A 262 -3.17 -24.13 6.57
CA GLU A 262 -4.04 -25.05 7.31
C GLU A 262 -3.50 -25.36 8.72
N THR A 263 -2.20 -25.14 8.96
CA THR A 263 -1.58 -25.31 10.29
C THR A 263 -1.71 -24.06 11.17
N GLY A 264 -2.29 -22.96 10.63
CA GLY A 264 -2.37 -21.66 11.28
C GLY A 264 -1.06 -20.85 11.23
N SER A 265 -0.10 -21.26 10.39
CA SER A 265 1.15 -20.54 10.17
C SER A 265 0.91 -19.27 9.34
N ILE A 266 1.37 -18.13 9.85
CA ILE A 266 1.21 -16.84 9.17
C ILE A 266 2.46 -16.56 8.31
N ARG A 267 2.25 -16.06 7.09
CA ARG A 267 3.29 -15.54 6.20
C ARG A 267 2.92 -14.15 5.70
N LEU A 268 3.75 -13.17 6.00
CA LEU A 268 3.62 -11.81 5.48
C LEU A 268 3.90 -11.77 3.98
N ILE A 269 2.99 -11.18 3.22
CA ILE A 269 3.09 -11.04 1.76
C ILE A 269 3.53 -9.64 1.38
N GLU A 270 2.86 -8.62 1.90
CA GLU A 270 3.16 -7.21 1.57
C GLU A 270 2.59 -6.30 2.66
N CYS A 271 3.14 -5.09 2.79
CA CYS A 271 2.55 -4.04 3.60
C CYS A 271 2.72 -2.69 2.89
N GLY A 272 1.62 -2.12 2.43
CA GLY A 272 1.59 -0.76 1.89
C GLY A 272 1.32 0.27 3.01
N ALA A 273 2.13 1.33 3.07
CA ALA A 273 1.89 2.47 3.96
C ALA A 273 0.82 3.41 3.36
N ARG A 274 -0.31 2.84 3.03
CA ARG A 274 -1.49 3.48 2.44
C ARG A 274 -2.72 2.64 2.69
N MET A 275 -3.91 3.21 2.52
CA MET A 275 -5.20 2.51 2.63
C MET A 275 -5.33 1.39 1.59
N GLY A 276 -6.02 0.30 1.94
CA GLY A 276 -6.40 -0.74 0.98
C GLY A 276 -7.21 -0.18 -0.19
N GLY A 277 -6.91 -0.65 -1.41
CA GLY A 277 -7.68 -0.37 -2.62
C GLY A 277 -8.96 -1.21 -2.69
N ASP A 278 -9.54 -1.29 -3.89
CA ASP A 278 -10.69 -2.15 -4.21
C ASP A 278 -11.85 -2.04 -3.19
N CYS A 279 -12.15 -0.79 -2.78
CA CYS A 279 -13.17 -0.44 -1.78
C CYS A 279 -12.93 -1.02 -0.37
N ILE A 280 -11.81 -1.69 -0.10
CA ILE A 280 -11.53 -2.27 1.22
C ILE A 280 -11.49 -1.18 2.28
N GLY A 281 -10.61 -0.18 2.09
CA GLY A 281 -10.43 0.88 3.07
C GLY A 281 -11.53 1.94 3.02
N SER A 282 -11.99 2.32 1.82
CA SER A 282 -12.97 3.40 1.66
C SER A 282 -14.38 3.03 2.08
N ASP A 283 -14.79 1.77 1.85
CA ASP A 283 -16.18 1.34 1.99
C ASP A 283 -16.34 0.21 3.01
N LEU A 284 -15.59 -0.92 2.85
CA LEU A 284 -15.79 -2.09 3.70
C LEU A 284 -15.43 -1.84 5.16
N VAL A 285 -14.39 -1.05 5.45
CA VAL A 285 -14.05 -0.67 6.84
C VAL A 285 -15.20 0.06 7.48
N TYR A 286 -15.83 1.01 6.79
CA TYR A 286 -16.97 1.73 7.32
C TYR A 286 -18.16 0.81 7.57
N VAL A 287 -18.51 -0.02 6.60
CA VAL A 287 -19.69 -0.93 6.70
C VAL A 287 -19.53 -1.95 7.82
N SER A 288 -18.30 -2.48 8.04
CA SER A 288 -18.07 -3.54 9.02
C SER A 288 -17.73 -3.07 10.43
N SER A 289 -17.09 -1.90 10.58
CA SER A 289 -16.61 -1.39 11.87
C SER A 289 -17.29 -0.07 12.31
N GLY A 290 -18.00 0.62 11.42
CA GLY A 290 -18.52 1.96 11.64
C GLY A 290 -17.46 3.07 11.57
N THR A 291 -16.19 2.74 11.30
CA THR A 291 -15.10 3.71 11.27
C THR A 291 -15.00 4.39 9.90
N ASP A 292 -15.18 5.71 9.84
CA ASP A 292 -14.94 6.49 8.62
C ASP A 292 -13.42 6.67 8.40
N PHE A 293 -12.81 5.65 7.80
CA PHE A 293 -11.37 5.58 7.61
C PHE A 293 -10.86 6.68 6.66
N VAL A 294 -11.63 7.04 5.65
CA VAL A 294 -11.29 8.13 4.72
C VAL A 294 -11.26 9.48 5.46
N ARG A 295 -12.26 9.72 6.33
CA ARG A 295 -12.30 10.90 7.20
C ARG A 295 -11.10 10.94 8.14
N ALA A 296 -10.79 9.82 8.79
CA ALA A 296 -9.65 9.71 9.69
C ALA A 296 -8.34 10.03 8.97
N CYS A 297 -8.12 9.53 7.74
CA CYS A 297 -6.96 9.89 6.91
C CYS A 297 -6.93 11.40 6.60
N CYS A 298 -8.04 12.00 6.16
CA CYS A 298 -8.09 13.45 5.90
C CYS A 298 -7.65 14.26 7.12
N LEU A 299 -8.19 13.94 8.28
CA LEU A 299 -7.90 14.67 9.52
C LEU A 299 -6.46 14.47 9.96
N LEU A 300 -5.95 13.23 9.91
CA LEU A 300 -4.59 12.89 10.31
C LEU A 300 -3.55 13.70 9.51
N TYR A 301 -3.64 13.66 8.18
CA TYR A 301 -2.66 14.35 7.32
C TYR A 301 -2.79 15.88 7.33
N THR A 302 -3.88 16.44 7.88
CA THR A 302 -4.10 17.88 7.98
C THR A 302 -3.93 18.41 9.40
N SER A 303 -3.72 17.51 10.37
CA SER A 303 -3.56 17.86 11.80
C SER A 303 -2.12 18.20 12.14
N ARG A 304 -1.95 19.25 12.94
CA ARG A 304 -0.67 19.60 13.59
C ARG A 304 -0.60 19.07 15.03
N SER A 305 -1.69 18.52 15.56
CA SER A 305 -1.82 18.07 16.95
C SER A 305 -2.67 16.81 17.03
N PRO A 306 -2.36 15.86 17.96
CA PRO A 306 -3.21 14.69 18.23
C PRO A 306 -4.67 15.03 18.57
N ARG A 307 -4.92 16.20 19.18
CA ARG A 307 -6.26 16.65 19.58
C ARG A 307 -7.21 16.98 18.43
N ASP A 308 -6.68 17.11 17.22
CA ASP A 308 -7.49 17.45 16.05
C ASP A 308 -8.05 16.20 15.34
N VAL A 309 -7.75 15.01 15.85
CA VAL A 309 -8.10 13.71 15.23
C VAL A 309 -9.15 12.94 16.05
N GLU A 310 -9.49 13.39 17.28
CA GLU A 310 -10.53 12.82 18.15
C GLU A 310 -11.96 13.11 17.66
#